data_bb3d9127effc658ac766b1a9bb03f127
#
_entry.id   bb3d9127effc658ac766b1a9bb03f127
#
_cell.length_a   1.000
_cell.length_b   1.000
_cell.length_c   1.000
_cell.angle_alpha   90.00
_cell.angle_beta   90.00
_cell.angle_gamma   90.00
#
_symmetry.space_group_name_H-M   'P 1'
#
loop_
_entity.id
_entity.type
_entity.pdbx_description
1 polymer ?
#
loop_
_entity_poly.entity_id
_entity_poly.type
_entity_poly.pdbx_seq_one_letter_code
_entity_poly.pdbx_strand_id
1 'polypeptide(L)'
;HKWYDSIFPYNTLLFMEKSMLDWSEIKTVLLDMDGTLLDLHFDNQFWLEHLPKRYSEEADISLEEAKEKLVSHYHKVAGTIAWYCLDYWAQQTQLPITALKREIEHLIQLRSDAHDFLTALRTSGREIILVTNAHPESLSLKVERTQLDKYFDALYSTHEFGVTKESQLLWQRLQQKQPFELNSTLFVDDSLPILQSADLFGIKHLLAITNPDSQQPENNINQFPAINDYGVLLNDILNNPV
;
A
#
# COMPACT_ATOMS: atom_id res chain seq x y z
N HIS A 1 -28.62 -48.99 -16.43
CA HIS A 1 -29.89 -48.64 -17.07
C HIS A 1 -29.78 -47.25 -17.67
N LYS A 2 -29.54 -47.23 -19.00
CA LYS A 2 -29.64 -46.07 -19.88
C LYS A 2 -31.10 -45.59 -19.87
N TRP A 3 -31.31 -44.31 -19.60
CA TRP A 3 -32.45 -43.49 -20.01
C TRP A 3 -32.53 -42.24 -19.15
N TYR A 4 -31.56 -41.27 -19.28
CA TYR A 4 -31.71 -39.88 -18.85
C TYR A 4 -30.67 -38.94 -19.51
N ASP A 5 -30.20 -39.30 -20.72
CA ASP A 5 -29.31 -38.40 -21.49
C ASP A 5 -30.00 -38.03 -22.81
N SER A 6 -30.93 -37.11 -22.75
CA SER A 6 -31.32 -36.33 -23.95
C SER A 6 -32.54 -35.48 -23.63
N ILE A 7 -32.41 -34.32 -23.06
CA ILE A 7 -33.29 -33.14 -23.21
C ILE A 7 -32.79 -32.04 -22.25
N PHE A 8 -31.62 -31.46 -22.48
CA PHE A 8 -31.35 -30.07 -22.16
C PHE A 8 -30.21 -29.63 -23.06
N PRO A 9 -30.43 -28.67 -23.98
CA PRO A 9 -29.32 -28.05 -24.67
C PRO A 9 -28.48 -27.32 -23.61
N TYR A 10 -27.18 -27.63 -23.59
CA TYR A 10 -26.20 -26.88 -22.82
C TYR A 10 -26.32 -25.40 -23.22
N ASN A 11 -27.10 -24.67 -22.45
CA ASN A 11 -26.97 -23.24 -22.39
C ASN A 11 -25.57 -22.99 -21.80
N THR A 12 -24.60 -22.80 -22.66
CA THR A 12 -23.33 -22.20 -22.32
C THR A 12 -23.68 -20.75 -21.95
N LEU A 13 -24.15 -20.56 -20.72
CA LEU A 13 -24.05 -19.30 -20.04
C LEU A 13 -22.54 -19.00 -20.02
N LEU A 14 -22.11 -18.16 -20.95
CA LEU A 14 -20.93 -17.37 -20.80
C LEU A 14 -21.11 -16.67 -19.44
N PHE A 15 -20.57 -17.27 -18.37
CA PHE A 15 -20.19 -16.53 -17.22
C PHE A 15 -19.10 -15.55 -17.73
N MET A 16 -19.54 -14.38 -18.16
CA MET A 16 -18.64 -13.22 -18.14
C MET A 16 -18.21 -13.15 -16.68
N GLU A 17 -16.97 -13.58 -16.39
CA GLU A 17 -16.33 -13.24 -15.12
C GLU A 17 -16.52 -11.72 -14.98
N LYS A 18 -17.38 -11.33 -14.05
CA LYS A 18 -17.60 -9.93 -13.76
C LYS A 18 -16.23 -9.42 -13.34
N SER A 19 -15.65 -8.50 -14.11
CA SER A 19 -14.37 -7.89 -13.75
C SER A 19 -14.42 -7.51 -12.27
N MET A 20 -13.36 -7.84 -11.52
CA MET A 20 -13.24 -7.57 -10.09
C MET A 20 -13.48 -6.07 -9.78
N LEU A 21 -13.07 -5.19 -10.70
CA LEU A 21 -13.26 -3.75 -10.68
C LEU A 21 -13.89 -3.30 -12.01
N ASP A 22 -14.82 -2.35 -11.95
CA ASP A 22 -15.36 -1.71 -13.15
C ASP A 22 -14.47 -0.54 -13.58
N TRP A 23 -13.49 -0.83 -14.43
CA TRP A 23 -12.55 0.15 -14.93
C TRP A 23 -13.18 1.24 -15.80
N SER A 24 -14.37 1.03 -16.34
CA SER A 24 -15.10 2.07 -17.09
C SER A 24 -15.58 3.22 -16.20
N GLU A 25 -15.74 2.99 -14.90
CA GLU A 25 -16.14 4.00 -13.92
C GLU A 25 -14.94 4.71 -13.25
N ILE A 26 -13.74 4.09 -13.26
CA ILE A 26 -12.58 4.57 -12.50
C ILE A 26 -11.82 5.63 -13.30
N LYS A 27 -11.71 6.84 -12.76
CA LYS A 27 -10.98 7.99 -13.35
C LYS A 27 -9.77 8.40 -12.54
N THR A 28 -9.84 8.30 -11.21
CA THR A 28 -8.77 8.63 -10.27
C THR A 28 -8.35 7.39 -9.50
N VAL A 29 -7.04 7.18 -9.38
CA VAL A 29 -6.46 6.07 -8.63
C VAL A 29 -5.57 6.62 -7.52
N LEU A 30 -5.97 6.36 -6.27
CA LEU A 30 -5.19 6.65 -5.09
C LEU A 30 -4.41 5.39 -4.73
N LEU A 31 -3.10 5.49 -4.61
CA LEU A 31 -2.21 4.38 -4.32
C LEU A 31 -1.44 4.59 -3.03
N ASP A 32 -1.44 3.61 -2.17
CA ASP A 32 -0.46 3.47 -1.13
C ASP A 32 0.91 3.13 -1.73
N MET A 33 1.97 3.25 -0.94
CA MET A 33 3.35 3.01 -1.35
C MET A 33 3.88 1.67 -0.82
N ASP A 34 4.08 1.56 0.48
CA ASP A 34 4.80 0.46 1.13
C ASP A 34 3.91 -0.77 1.29
N GLY A 35 4.30 -1.88 0.68
CA GLY A 35 3.47 -3.09 0.61
C GLY A 35 2.44 -3.09 -0.52
N THR A 36 2.30 -1.98 -1.24
CA THR A 36 1.38 -1.81 -2.36
C THR A 36 2.11 -1.67 -3.69
N LEU A 37 3.05 -0.76 -3.81
CA LEU A 37 3.91 -0.57 -4.97
C LEU A 37 5.36 -0.95 -4.70
N LEU A 38 5.83 -0.72 -3.48
CA LEU A 38 7.14 -1.15 -3.00
C LEU A 38 7.00 -2.43 -2.18
N ASP A 39 8.00 -3.32 -2.32
CA ASP A 39 8.11 -4.48 -1.45
C ASP A 39 8.28 -4.06 0.01
N LEU A 40 7.40 -4.51 0.88
CA LEU A 40 7.42 -4.20 2.32
C LEU A 40 8.61 -4.83 3.04
N HIS A 41 9.36 -5.71 2.36
CA HIS A 41 10.51 -6.39 2.93
C HIS A 41 11.54 -5.42 3.52
N PHE A 42 11.82 -4.30 2.84
CA PHE A 42 12.72 -3.26 3.36
C PHE A 42 12.25 -2.74 4.73
N ASP A 43 10.98 -2.37 4.85
CA ASP A 43 10.45 -1.81 6.10
C ASP A 43 10.43 -2.86 7.21
N ASN A 44 10.03 -4.09 6.91
CA ASN A 44 10.06 -5.19 7.88
C ASN A 44 11.48 -5.48 8.35
N GLN A 45 12.47 -5.53 7.45
CA GLN A 45 13.88 -5.71 7.83
C GLN A 45 14.40 -4.56 8.67
N PHE A 46 14.01 -3.32 8.34
CA PHE A 46 14.43 -2.17 9.12
C PHE A 46 13.90 -2.22 10.55
N TRP A 47 12.57 -2.30 10.72
CA TRP A 47 11.94 -2.17 12.03
C TRP A 47 12.10 -3.40 12.92
N LEU A 48 12.18 -4.61 12.34
CA LEU A 48 12.22 -5.85 13.10
C LEU A 48 13.63 -6.42 13.31
N GLU A 49 14.59 -6.03 12.46
CA GLU A 49 15.95 -6.58 12.53
C GLU A 49 17.03 -5.51 12.65
N HIS A 50 17.07 -4.55 11.71
CA HIS A 50 18.17 -3.60 11.62
C HIS A 50 18.16 -2.58 12.78
N LEU A 51 17.03 -1.92 13.03
CA LEU A 51 16.90 -0.98 14.16
C LEU A 51 17.12 -1.66 15.51
N PRO A 52 16.53 -2.83 15.83
CA PRO A 52 16.83 -3.53 17.07
C PRO A 52 18.31 -3.85 17.27
N LYS A 53 18.99 -4.28 16.20
CA LYS A 53 20.43 -4.55 16.24
C LYS A 53 21.23 -3.28 16.58
N ARG A 54 20.98 -2.19 15.88
CA ARG A 54 21.67 -0.90 16.14
C ARG A 54 21.34 -0.35 17.51
N TYR A 55 20.11 -0.51 17.98
CA TYR A 55 19.68 -0.10 19.31
C TYR A 55 20.35 -0.93 20.41
N SER A 56 20.50 -2.24 20.23
CA SER A 56 21.21 -3.11 21.17
C SER A 56 22.69 -2.72 21.32
N GLU A 57 23.35 -2.39 20.21
CA GLU A 57 24.75 -1.96 20.19
C GLU A 57 24.95 -0.61 20.91
N GLU A 58 24.07 0.35 20.67
CA GLU A 58 24.16 1.69 21.28
C GLU A 58 23.78 1.71 22.76
N ALA A 59 22.78 0.93 23.14
CA ALA A 59 22.29 0.86 24.54
C ALA A 59 23.07 -0.15 25.42
N ASP A 60 24.01 -0.89 24.83
CA ASP A 60 24.76 -1.97 25.50
C ASP A 60 23.83 -2.99 26.19
N ILE A 61 22.82 -3.44 25.48
CA ILE A 61 21.86 -4.48 25.90
C ILE A 61 21.84 -5.64 24.91
N SER A 62 21.24 -6.77 25.31
CA SER A 62 21.09 -7.90 24.38
C SER A 62 20.14 -7.57 23.23
N LEU A 63 20.28 -8.30 22.10
CA LEU A 63 19.38 -8.13 20.94
C LEU A 63 17.94 -8.52 21.33
N GLU A 64 17.76 -9.55 22.14
CA GLU A 64 16.44 -9.97 22.64
C GLU A 64 15.79 -8.86 23.45
N GLU A 65 16.52 -8.24 24.37
CA GLU A 65 16.01 -7.13 25.18
C GLU A 65 15.67 -5.91 24.32
N ALA A 66 16.51 -5.61 23.30
CA ALA A 66 16.26 -4.53 22.36
C ALA A 66 14.97 -4.76 21.53
N LYS A 67 14.80 -5.98 21.02
CA LYS A 67 13.58 -6.38 20.28
C LYS A 67 12.33 -6.28 21.17
N GLU A 68 12.39 -6.78 22.37
CA GLU A 68 11.26 -6.76 23.30
C GLU A 68 10.84 -5.32 23.66
N LYS A 69 11.80 -4.45 23.96
CA LYS A 69 11.54 -3.02 24.24
C LYS A 69 10.92 -2.30 23.04
N LEU A 70 11.49 -2.48 21.85
CA LEU A 70 11.01 -1.81 20.64
C LEU A 70 9.63 -2.32 20.23
N VAL A 71 9.41 -3.64 20.16
CA VAL A 71 8.11 -4.23 19.79
C VAL A 71 7.02 -3.81 20.78
N SER A 72 7.30 -3.82 22.08
CA SER A 72 6.37 -3.31 23.11
C SER A 72 6.01 -1.84 22.86
N HIS A 73 6.98 -1.02 22.41
CA HIS A 73 6.72 0.38 22.07
C HIS A 73 5.94 0.51 20.76
N TYR A 74 6.24 -0.30 19.73
CA TYR A 74 5.50 -0.33 18.47
C TYR A 74 3.99 -0.55 18.72
N HIS A 75 3.64 -1.51 19.56
CA HIS A 75 2.25 -1.79 19.90
C HIS A 75 1.51 -0.61 20.57
N LYS A 76 2.22 0.23 21.32
CA LYS A 76 1.61 1.39 21.99
C LYS A 76 1.24 2.52 21.04
N VAL A 77 1.96 2.66 19.94
CA VAL A 77 1.80 3.78 18.99
C VAL A 77 1.28 3.34 17.62
N ALA A 78 1.05 2.05 17.41
CA ALA A 78 0.54 1.50 16.16
C ALA A 78 -0.73 2.24 15.69
N GLY A 79 -0.80 2.56 14.39
CA GLY A 79 -1.92 3.26 13.77
C GLY A 79 -1.96 4.78 14.03
N THR A 80 -1.01 5.33 14.80
CA THR A 80 -0.88 6.76 15.02
C THR A 80 0.20 7.38 14.14
N ILE A 81 0.19 8.72 13.99
CA ILE A 81 1.23 9.42 13.23
C ILE A 81 2.63 9.21 13.85
N ALA A 82 2.73 9.01 15.17
CA ALA A 82 3.98 8.74 15.85
C ALA A 82 4.63 7.44 15.36
N TRP A 83 3.83 6.40 15.05
CA TRP A 83 4.33 5.14 14.50
C TRP A 83 5.15 5.35 13.22
N TYR A 84 4.69 6.21 12.35
CA TYR A 84 5.33 6.48 11.06
C TYR A 84 6.39 7.60 11.12
N CYS A 85 6.50 8.32 12.24
CA CYS A 85 7.34 9.51 12.38
C CYS A 85 8.80 9.15 12.70
N LEU A 86 9.73 9.41 11.76
CA LEU A 86 11.15 9.12 11.97
C LEU A 86 11.76 9.97 13.09
N ASP A 87 11.32 11.24 13.22
CA ASP A 87 11.79 12.13 14.30
C ASP A 87 11.37 11.62 15.69
N TYR A 88 10.15 11.09 15.80
CA TYR A 88 9.68 10.44 17.02
C TYR A 88 10.61 9.28 17.41
N TRP A 89 10.90 8.38 16.48
CA TRP A 89 11.76 7.22 16.75
C TRP A 89 13.22 7.64 17.02
N ALA A 90 13.73 8.70 16.38
CA ALA A 90 15.04 9.26 16.69
C ALA A 90 15.12 9.75 18.14
N GLN A 91 14.07 10.38 18.63
CA GLN A 91 13.98 10.81 20.04
C GLN A 91 13.89 9.62 21.00
N GLN A 92 13.07 8.61 20.68
CA GLN A 92 12.86 7.44 21.54
C GLN A 92 14.09 6.54 21.65
N THR A 93 14.86 6.42 20.57
CA THR A 93 16.02 5.51 20.50
C THR A 93 17.36 6.22 20.65
N GLN A 94 17.38 7.55 20.54
CA GLN A 94 18.60 8.37 20.46
C GLN A 94 19.48 7.97 19.26
N LEU A 95 18.88 7.47 18.17
CA LEU A 95 19.56 7.01 16.96
C LEU A 95 19.15 7.85 15.73
N PRO A 96 20.06 8.02 14.77
CA PRO A 96 19.77 8.74 13.51
C PRO A 96 19.00 7.84 12.55
N ILE A 97 17.68 7.73 12.72
CA ILE A 97 16.83 6.76 12.01
C ILE A 97 16.97 6.85 10.50
N THR A 98 16.95 8.03 9.90
CA THR A 98 17.11 8.20 8.45
C THR A 98 18.45 7.66 7.95
N ALA A 99 19.54 7.92 8.68
CA ALA A 99 20.87 7.38 8.35
C ALA A 99 20.91 5.85 8.46
N LEU A 100 20.27 5.28 9.49
CA LEU A 100 20.16 3.82 9.65
C LEU A 100 19.35 3.16 8.53
N LYS A 101 18.29 3.81 8.05
CA LYS A 101 17.54 3.33 6.87
C LYS A 101 18.42 3.28 5.63
N ARG A 102 19.31 4.26 5.44
CA ARG A 102 20.26 4.27 4.32
C ARG A 102 21.25 3.11 4.37
N GLU A 103 21.60 2.57 5.54
CA GLU A 103 22.50 1.43 5.67
C GLU A 103 21.97 0.17 4.94
N ILE A 104 20.65 0.04 4.82
CA ILE A 104 20.00 -1.08 4.13
C ILE A 104 19.13 -0.63 2.92
N GLU A 105 19.36 0.56 2.39
CA GLU A 105 18.56 1.12 1.28
C GLU A 105 18.59 0.27 0.00
N HIS A 106 19.56 -0.63 -0.15
CA HIS A 106 19.63 -1.59 -1.25
C HIS A 106 18.46 -2.57 -1.28
N LEU A 107 17.73 -2.71 -0.17
CA LEU A 107 16.51 -3.53 -0.09
C LEU A 107 15.24 -2.80 -0.60
N ILE A 108 15.32 -1.48 -0.82
CA ILE A 108 14.20 -0.73 -1.38
C ILE A 108 14.00 -1.13 -2.84
N GLN A 109 12.85 -1.74 -3.14
CA GLN A 109 12.53 -2.24 -4.47
C GLN A 109 11.06 -2.00 -4.80
N LEU A 110 10.79 -1.62 -6.06
CA LEU A 110 9.45 -1.75 -6.64
C LEU A 110 9.07 -3.24 -6.71
N ARG A 111 7.81 -3.54 -6.48
CA ARG A 111 7.25 -4.84 -6.82
C ARG A 111 7.50 -5.12 -8.31
N SER A 112 7.76 -6.37 -8.64
CA SER A 112 8.06 -6.77 -10.03
C SER A 112 6.93 -6.47 -11.01
N ASP A 113 5.68 -6.41 -10.53
CA ASP A 113 4.46 -6.14 -11.29
C ASP A 113 4.03 -4.65 -11.27
N ALA A 114 4.68 -3.80 -10.46
CA ALA A 114 4.26 -2.41 -10.27
C ALA A 114 4.55 -1.51 -11.48
N HIS A 115 5.68 -1.73 -12.18
CA HIS A 115 6.04 -0.91 -13.33
C HIS A 115 5.00 -0.98 -14.45
N ASP A 116 4.58 -2.18 -14.83
CA ASP A 116 3.60 -2.39 -15.91
C ASP A 116 2.22 -1.85 -15.52
N PHE A 117 1.84 -2.03 -14.25
CA PHE A 117 0.60 -1.48 -13.72
C PHE A 117 0.57 0.06 -13.77
N LEU A 118 1.61 0.72 -13.26
CA LEU A 118 1.71 2.17 -13.28
C LEU A 118 1.77 2.72 -14.71
N THR A 119 2.47 2.02 -15.60
CA THR A 119 2.52 2.37 -17.03
C THR A 119 1.14 2.25 -17.68
N ALA A 120 0.41 1.19 -17.40
CA ALA A 120 -0.95 1.01 -17.92
C ALA A 120 -1.90 2.11 -17.43
N LEU A 121 -1.83 2.47 -16.14
CA LEU A 121 -2.61 3.59 -15.59
C LEU A 121 -2.29 4.91 -16.29
N ARG A 122 -1.01 5.25 -16.48
CA ARG A 122 -0.59 6.45 -17.21
C ARG A 122 -1.10 6.45 -18.65
N THR A 123 -0.93 5.33 -19.35
CA THR A 123 -1.37 5.17 -20.75
C THR A 123 -2.87 5.34 -20.89
N SER A 124 -3.63 4.90 -19.88
CA SER A 124 -5.10 4.99 -19.88
C SER A 124 -5.64 6.40 -19.64
N GLY A 125 -4.78 7.37 -19.27
CA GLY A 125 -5.16 8.77 -19.03
C GLY A 125 -5.72 9.08 -17.65
N ARG A 126 -5.69 8.11 -16.70
CA ARG A 126 -6.19 8.28 -15.34
C ARG A 126 -5.30 9.20 -14.51
N GLU A 127 -5.91 9.94 -13.60
CA GLU A 127 -5.21 10.66 -12.54
C GLU A 127 -4.68 9.67 -11.52
N ILE A 128 -3.38 9.79 -11.17
CA ILE A 128 -2.68 8.86 -10.28
C ILE A 128 -2.06 9.64 -9.13
N ILE A 129 -2.48 9.34 -7.91
CA ILE A 129 -2.08 10.05 -6.70
C ILE A 129 -1.51 9.06 -5.69
N LEU A 130 -0.30 9.32 -5.20
CA LEU A 130 0.28 8.57 -4.09
C LEU A 130 -0.16 9.16 -2.76
N VAL A 131 -0.63 8.31 -1.85
CA VAL A 131 -1.00 8.68 -0.48
C VAL A 131 -0.36 7.69 0.49
N THR A 132 0.68 8.10 1.18
CA THR A 132 1.45 7.24 2.08
C THR A 132 1.49 7.77 3.51
N ASN A 133 1.41 6.86 4.49
CA ASN A 133 1.67 7.18 5.90
C ASN A 133 3.17 7.40 6.21
N ALA A 134 4.06 7.08 5.26
CA ALA A 134 5.49 7.24 5.44
C ALA A 134 5.88 8.69 5.74
N HIS A 135 6.84 8.87 6.64
CA HIS A 135 7.47 10.15 6.92
C HIS A 135 8.07 10.76 5.63
N PRO A 136 8.06 12.10 5.44
CA PRO A 136 8.60 12.74 4.24
C PRO A 136 10.03 12.32 3.89
N GLU A 137 10.91 12.13 4.86
CA GLU A 137 12.28 11.65 4.60
C GLU A 137 12.32 10.21 4.11
N SER A 138 11.42 9.35 4.61
CA SER A 138 11.29 7.98 4.11
C SER A 138 10.75 7.96 2.68
N LEU A 139 9.76 8.79 2.38
CA LEU A 139 9.25 8.98 1.02
C LEU A 139 10.35 9.47 0.08
N SER A 140 11.12 10.48 0.47
CA SER A 140 12.24 11.00 -0.32
C SER A 140 13.29 9.93 -0.63
N LEU A 141 13.68 9.13 0.35
CA LEU A 141 14.62 8.03 0.17
C LEU A 141 14.10 7.00 -0.83
N LYS A 142 12.83 6.62 -0.73
CA LYS A 142 12.19 5.64 -1.62
C LYS A 142 12.05 6.18 -3.03
N VAL A 143 11.70 7.45 -3.20
CA VAL A 143 11.68 8.13 -4.52
C VAL A 143 13.10 8.17 -5.13
N GLU A 144 14.11 8.55 -4.36
CA GLU A 144 15.51 8.57 -4.79
C GLU A 144 15.94 7.20 -5.34
N ARG A 145 15.55 6.11 -4.66
CA ARG A 145 15.95 4.75 -5.03
C ARG A 145 15.16 4.15 -6.19
N THR A 146 13.91 4.54 -6.40
CA THR A 146 12.99 3.88 -7.32
C THR A 146 12.50 4.77 -8.44
N GLN A 147 12.62 6.10 -8.30
CA GLN A 147 12.06 7.09 -9.24
C GLN A 147 10.55 6.90 -9.47
N LEU A 148 9.84 6.42 -8.45
CA LEU A 148 8.40 6.14 -8.58
C LEU A 148 7.57 7.42 -8.81
N ASP A 149 8.08 8.58 -8.44
CA ASP A 149 7.44 9.88 -8.61
C ASP A 149 7.06 10.19 -10.07
N LYS A 150 7.81 9.68 -11.04
CA LYS A 150 7.55 9.89 -12.47
C LYS A 150 6.19 9.37 -12.96
N TYR A 151 5.55 8.47 -12.19
CA TYR A 151 4.25 7.90 -12.56
C TYR A 151 3.06 8.70 -12.03
N PHE A 152 3.28 9.62 -11.08
CA PHE A 152 2.23 10.27 -10.31
C PHE A 152 1.99 11.71 -10.73
N ASP A 153 0.71 12.12 -10.66
CA ASP A 153 0.32 13.51 -10.81
C ASP A 153 0.54 14.29 -9.49
N ALA A 154 0.43 13.60 -8.34
CA ALA A 154 0.74 14.15 -7.03
C ALA A 154 1.19 13.05 -6.05
N LEU A 155 2.02 13.42 -5.07
CA LEU A 155 2.48 12.56 -3.99
C LEU A 155 2.20 13.26 -2.65
N TYR A 156 1.55 12.55 -1.72
CA TYR A 156 1.25 13.06 -0.39
C TYR A 156 1.76 12.11 0.69
N SER A 157 2.58 12.65 1.60
CA SER A 157 2.77 12.07 2.91
C SER A 157 1.65 12.54 3.83
N THR A 158 1.05 11.62 4.59
CA THR A 158 -0.02 11.98 5.55
C THR A 158 0.47 12.90 6.66
N HIS A 159 1.78 13.00 6.86
CA HIS A 159 2.40 13.97 7.77
C HIS A 159 2.07 15.43 7.43
N GLU A 160 1.81 15.74 6.14
CA GLU A 160 1.32 17.08 5.74
C GLU A 160 -0.03 17.42 6.36
N PHE A 161 -0.83 16.41 6.64
CA PHE A 161 -2.18 16.55 7.19
C PHE A 161 -2.22 16.33 8.71
N GLY A 162 -1.13 15.89 9.33
CA GLY A 162 -1.00 15.63 10.76
C GLY A 162 -1.78 14.42 11.28
N VAL A 163 -2.33 13.59 10.41
CA VAL A 163 -3.12 12.39 10.73
C VAL A 163 -2.84 11.29 9.73
N THR A 164 -3.10 10.03 10.10
CA THR A 164 -2.88 8.85 9.26
C THR A 164 -4.10 8.47 8.42
N LYS A 165 -3.92 7.54 7.45
CA LYS A 165 -5.00 7.02 6.61
C LYS A 165 -6.09 6.27 7.39
N GLU A 166 -5.83 5.85 8.61
CA GLU A 166 -6.81 5.25 9.51
C GLU A 166 -7.84 6.27 10.01
N SER A 167 -7.54 7.58 9.91
CA SER A 167 -8.42 8.66 10.36
C SER A 167 -9.30 9.19 9.23
N GLN A 168 -10.59 9.36 9.52
CA GLN A 168 -11.54 10.04 8.60
C GLN A 168 -11.11 11.46 8.26
N LEU A 169 -10.42 12.13 9.18
CA LEU A 169 -9.93 13.49 8.98
C LEU A 169 -8.88 13.57 7.86
N LEU A 170 -8.08 12.50 7.65
CA LEU A 170 -7.16 12.44 6.52
C LEU A 170 -7.92 12.58 5.20
N TRP A 171 -8.91 11.73 4.98
CA TRP A 171 -9.66 11.70 3.73
C TRP A 171 -10.36 13.02 3.43
N GLN A 172 -10.92 13.66 4.46
CA GLN A 172 -11.53 14.99 4.35
C GLN A 172 -10.49 16.05 3.91
N ARG A 173 -9.33 16.09 4.58
CA ARG A 173 -8.25 17.05 4.27
C ARG A 173 -7.64 16.79 2.91
N LEU A 174 -7.42 15.52 2.56
CA LEU A 174 -6.90 15.13 1.26
C LEU A 174 -7.86 15.56 0.14
N GLN A 175 -9.16 15.27 0.25
CA GLN A 175 -10.14 15.65 -0.76
C GLN A 175 -10.28 17.17 -0.91
N GLN A 176 -10.10 17.94 0.16
CA GLN A 176 -10.07 19.41 0.10
C GLN A 176 -8.84 19.93 -0.64
N LYS A 177 -7.68 19.30 -0.45
CA LYS A 177 -6.41 19.70 -1.09
C LYS A 177 -6.30 19.20 -2.54
N GLN A 178 -6.72 17.99 -2.78
CA GLN A 178 -6.70 17.28 -4.06
C GLN A 178 -8.10 16.71 -4.30
N PRO A 179 -9.01 17.47 -4.92
CA PRO A 179 -10.38 17.02 -5.15
C PRO A 179 -10.44 15.76 -6.01
N PHE A 180 -11.24 14.80 -5.61
CA PHE A 180 -11.57 13.59 -6.34
C PHE A 180 -13.01 13.16 -6.09
N GLU A 181 -13.62 12.50 -7.08
CA GLU A 181 -15.00 12.05 -7.01
C GLU A 181 -15.06 10.64 -6.40
N LEU A 182 -15.79 10.47 -5.30
CA LEU A 182 -15.86 9.20 -4.56
C LEU A 182 -16.31 8.02 -5.43
N ASN A 183 -17.29 8.26 -6.32
CA ASN A 183 -17.87 7.21 -7.15
C ASN A 183 -16.97 6.75 -8.31
N SER A 184 -15.96 7.54 -8.68
CA SER A 184 -15.02 7.24 -9.75
C SER A 184 -13.57 7.12 -9.30
N THR A 185 -13.37 6.92 -8.01
CA THR A 185 -12.05 6.74 -7.40
C THR A 185 -11.83 5.30 -6.98
N LEU A 186 -10.67 4.76 -7.32
CA LEU A 186 -10.12 3.53 -6.78
C LEU A 186 -9.06 3.88 -5.73
N PHE A 187 -9.09 3.21 -4.60
CA PHE A 187 -8.00 3.21 -3.62
C PHE A 187 -7.42 1.81 -3.46
N VAL A 188 -6.09 1.70 -3.50
CA VAL A 188 -5.34 0.44 -3.39
C VAL A 188 -4.41 0.51 -2.19
N ASP A 189 -4.47 -0.48 -1.31
CA ASP A 189 -3.66 -0.57 -0.08
C ASP A 189 -3.52 -2.03 0.35
N ASP A 190 -2.50 -2.36 1.14
CA ASP A 190 -2.31 -3.69 1.73
C ASP A 190 -2.89 -3.84 3.14
N SER A 191 -3.28 -2.72 3.76
CA SER A 191 -3.75 -2.64 5.15
C SER A 191 -5.27 -2.67 5.25
N LEU A 192 -5.82 -3.73 5.86
CA LEU A 192 -7.26 -3.86 6.08
C LEU A 192 -7.87 -2.68 6.87
N PRO A 193 -7.29 -2.20 7.99
CA PRO A 193 -7.84 -1.04 8.70
C PRO A 193 -7.89 0.23 7.86
N ILE A 194 -6.93 0.43 6.96
CA ILE A 194 -6.88 1.59 6.07
C ILE A 194 -7.93 1.47 4.98
N LEU A 195 -8.11 0.29 4.37
CA LEU A 195 -9.17 0.03 3.40
C LEU A 195 -10.57 0.25 4.03
N GLN A 196 -10.77 -0.22 5.26
CA GLN A 196 -12.01 0.03 6.02
C GLN A 196 -12.24 1.53 6.27
N SER A 197 -11.19 2.29 6.56
CA SER A 197 -11.27 3.74 6.71
C SER A 197 -11.69 4.44 5.41
N ALA A 198 -11.11 4.02 4.28
CA ALA A 198 -11.48 4.54 2.96
C ALA A 198 -12.91 4.19 2.55
N ASP A 199 -13.36 2.97 2.85
CA ASP A 199 -14.74 2.51 2.64
C ASP A 199 -15.74 3.34 3.45
N LEU A 200 -15.45 3.55 4.73
CA LEU A 200 -16.28 4.39 5.61
C LEU A 200 -16.36 5.84 5.12
N PHE A 201 -15.31 6.36 4.52
CA PHE A 201 -15.31 7.70 3.90
C PHE A 201 -16.17 7.76 2.64
N GLY A 202 -16.42 6.64 1.98
CA GLY A 202 -17.27 6.49 0.80
C GLY A 202 -16.53 6.35 -0.53
N ILE A 203 -15.24 6.03 -0.53
CA ILE A 203 -14.52 5.69 -1.77
C ILE A 203 -15.10 4.39 -2.32
N LYS A 204 -15.64 4.45 -3.55
CA LYS A 204 -16.46 3.38 -4.12
C LYS A 204 -15.65 2.13 -4.49
N HIS A 205 -14.48 2.30 -5.06
CA HIS A 205 -13.68 1.19 -5.55
C HIS A 205 -12.46 0.99 -4.63
N LEU A 206 -12.36 -0.21 -4.07
CA LEU A 206 -11.28 -0.58 -3.14
C LEU A 206 -10.64 -1.88 -3.61
N LEU A 207 -9.31 -1.94 -3.50
CA LEU A 207 -8.53 -3.11 -3.87
C LEU A 207 -7.46 -3.38 -2.82
N ALA A 208 -7.44 -4.60 -2.31
CA ALA A 208 -6.43 -5.06 -1.38
C ALA A 208 -5.27 -5.76 -2.09
N ILE A 209 -4.04 -5.54 -1.60
CA ILE A 209 -2.85 -6.31 -1.97
C ILE A 209 -2.59 -7.35 -0.89
N THR A 210 -2.54 -8.64 -1.27
CA THR A 210 -2.43 -9.75 -0.31
C THR A 210 -1.00 -10.17 -0.01
N ASN A 211 -0.03 -9.79 -0.85
CA ASN A 211 1.38 -10.16 -0.74
C ASN A 211 2.30 -8.93 -0.62
N PRO A 212 2.17 -8.12 0.46
CA PRO A 212 2.92 -6.88 0.62
C PRO A 212 4.44 -7.08 0.76
N ASP A 213 4.87 -8.18 1.37
CA ASP A 213 6.27 -8.56 1.56
C ASP A 213 6.56 -9.85 0.77
N SER A 214 7.48 -9.78 -0.19
CA SER A 214 7.83 -10.90 -1.07
C SER A 214 8.45 -12.10 -0.34
N GLN A 215 8.90 -11.92 0.91
CA GLN A 215 9.52 -12.94 1.74
C GLN A 215 8.57 -13.52 2.79
N GLN A 216 7.32 -13.07 2.83
CA GLN A 216 6.32 -13.51 3.81
C GLN A 216 5.13 -14.19 3.10
N PRO A 217 4.39 -15.05 3.82
CA PRO A 217 3.12 -15.59 3.32
C PRO A 217 2.11 -14.50 2.99
N GLU A 218 1.20 -14.78 2.06
CA GLU A 218 0.11 -13.87 1.73
C GLU A 218 -0.84 -13.66 2.90
N ASN A 219 -1.37 -12.44 3.00
CA ASN A 219 -2.42 -12.08 3.95
C ASN A 219 -3.78 -12.58 3.43
N ASN A 220 -4.62 -13.05 4.33
CA ASN A 220 -5.99 -13.43 4.00
C ASN A 220 -6.92 -12.21 4.17
N ILE A 221 -7.28 -11.55 3.06
CA ILE A 221 -8.22 -10.44 3.04
C ILE A 221 -9.44 -10.86 2.23
N ASN A 222 -10.60 -10.98 2.90
CA ASN A 222 -11.86 -11.44 2.30
C ASN A 222 -12.94 -10.34 2.23
N GLN A 223 -12.71 -9.19 2.84
CA GLN A 223 -13.71 -8.12 2.96
C GLN A 223 -13.76 -7.22 1.73
N PHE A 224 -12.69 -7.21 0.93
CA PHE A 224 -12.55 -6.39 -0.27
C PHE A 224 -12.06 -7.23 -1.43
N PRO A 225 -12.28 -6.80 -2.70
CA PRO A 225 -11.56 -7.32 -3.83
C PRO A 225 -10.05 -7.31 -3.55
N ALA A 226 -9.36 -8.41 -3.85
CA ALA A 226 -7.96 -8.57 -3.50
C ALA A 226 -7.16 -9.24 -4.63
N ILE A 227 -5.92 -8.83 -4.80
CA ILE A 227 -4.99 -9.41 -5.76
C ILE A 227 -3.61 -9.63 -5.13
N ASN A 228 -2.84 -10.50 -5.74
CA ASN A 228 -1.41 -10.69 -5.47
C ASN A 228 -0.53 -10.38 -6.69
N ASP A 229 -1.14 -10.06 -7.84
CA ASP A 229 -0.46 -9.72 -9.08
C ASP A 229 -1.25 -8.67 -9.86
N TYR A 230 -0.65 -7.51 -10.10
CA TYR A 230 -1.22 -6.44 -10.91
C TYR A 230 -1.41 -6.83 -12.37
N GLY A 231 -0.72 -7.86 -12.86
CA GLY A 231 -0.83 -8.34 -14.24
C GLY A 231 -2.26 -8.69 -14.64
N VAL A 232 -3.09 -9.13 -13.69
CA VAL A 232 -4.50 -9.48 -13.94
C VAL A 232 -5.37 -8.28 -14.31
N LEU A 233 -4.93 -7.04 -14.05
CA LEU A 233 -5.68 -5.82 -14.29
C LEU A 233 -5.34 -5.12 -15.60
N LEU A 234 -4.19 -5.43 -16.23
CA LEU A 234 -3.62 -4.63 -17.31
C LEU A 234 -4.55 -4.50 -18.53
N ASN A 235 -5.15 -5.61 -18.95
CA ASN A 235 -6.04 -5.62 -20.10
C ASN A 235 -7.29 -4.75 -19.87
N ASP A 236 -7.89 -4.85 -18.69
CA ASP A 236 -9.08 -4.08 -18.34
C ASP A 236 -8.79 -2.58 -18.26
N ILE A 237 -7.64 -2.22 -17.69
CA ILE A 237 -7.18 -0.82 -17.62
C ILE A 237 -7.02 -0.25 -19.05
N LEU A 238 -6.31 -0.95 -19.92
CA LEU A 238 -5.99 -0.48 -21.27
C LEU A 238 -7.19 -0.48 -22.20
N ASN A 239 -8.15 -1.38 -21.99
CA ASN A 239 -9.39 -1.46 -22.80
C ASN A 239 -10.45 -0.42 -22.38
N ASN A 240 -10.27 0.24 -21.23
CA ASN A 240 -11.18 1.26 -20.70
C ASN A 240 -10.42 2.58 -20.44
N PRO A 241 -9.88 3.27 -21.45
CA PRO A 241 -9.19 4.55 -21.25
C PRO A 241 -10.17 5.64 -20.80
N VAL A 242 -9.66 6.69 -20.14
CA VAL A 242 -10.43 7.87 -19.67
C VAL A 242 -10.32 9.01 -20.67
#